data_0e52e24a710254a5cffa858bafa87d2f
#
_entry.id   0e52e24a710254a5cffa858bafa87d2f
#
_cell.length_a   1.000
_cell.length_b   1.000
_cell.length_c   1.000
_cell.angle_alpha   90.00
_cell.angle_beta   90.00
_cell.angle_gamma   90.00
#
_symmetry.space_group_name_H-M   'P 1'
#
loop_
_entity.id
_entity.type
_entity.pdbx_description
1 polymer ?
#
loop_
_entity_poly.entity_id
_entity_poly.type
_entity_poly.pdbx_seq_one_letter_code
_entity_poly.pdbx_strand_id
1 'polypeptide(L)'
;MSEPYIIYNDDGWSSYMRYPAPMSPEEVVAVTVAPVAGTGVKVYQFCALGGHAVNYNSAFLPRVGEMLPAVDTLHVWRMRETLRHLESLGTNPLQIVSQTCHDNGLACQFSLRMNDRHHTYRHGDGSWYFPELLSPWLDANPHLLLEDRALDYTKDEVADYRLRQIQEVLDRYDVDGIDLDFTRFKPWFRPGEEAVGRPKMTALLRELRLLTRRHGKTLSARFEYNPQVCISSGLDVEAWLAEGLLDQVTLGGTGDHTPDAPSDWWVRRAHAADCKVFPGIEGQLHWCPGSGGGGGGLHPGDGIADGFGPPSLEYLRAVAANHYRSGADGVSLFNFTCADGPFARAAFDELAQPETLEGKDKQYVAALWPWDAQIFYEPWSSARFLEPDQFEAGWELQLADDFELQRCLRHDFSAVLTLEWKGLNRISDFEISLNGVALAWNGYEYNHYDHGCWNDIVQYSVPSFALRQGANRLALHRTAIYPGFAGRTEVRKCVLDLRFNQTITPGALN
;
A
#
# COMPACT_ATOMS: atom_id res chain seq x y z
N MET A 1 25.35 1.70 -7.02
CA MET A 1 23.98 1.80 -6.50
C MET A 1 24.09 1.70 -5.00
N SER A 2 23.34 2.49 -4.24
CA SER A 2 23.24 2.34 -2.78
C SER A 2 22.58 1.00 -2.46
N GLU A 3 22.90 0.41 -1.29
CA GLU A 3 22.19 -0.79 -0.84
C GLU A 3 20.69 -0.54 -0.77
N PRO A 4 19.85 -1.49 -1.20
CA PRO A 4 18.41 -1.41 -1.07
C PRO A 4 17.97 -1.26 0.40
N TYR A 5 16.83 -0.63 0.64
CA TYR A 5 16.29 -0.47 1.99
C TYR A 5 14.77 -0.36 1.96
N ILE A 6 14.17 -0.40 3.14
CA ILE A 6 12.73 -0.28 3.33
C ILE A 6 12.37 1.13 3.82
N ILE A 7 11.34 1.71 3.24
CA ILE A 7 10.60 2.84 3.79
C ILE A 7 9.40 2.26 4.57
N TYR A 8 9.28 2.60 5.84
CA TYR A 8 8.14 2.21 6.66
C TYR A 8 7.23 3.42 6.89
N ASN A 9 5.98 3.33 6.44
CA ASN A 9 4.98 4.39 6.64
C ASN A 9 4.03 3.99 7.78
N ASP A 10 4.10 4.75 8.86
CA ASP A 10 3.15 4.68 9.98
C ASP A 10 2.00 5.66 9.71
N ASP A 11 0.78 5.15 9.62
CA ASP A 11 -0.40 5.98 9.34
C ASP A 11 -0.77 6.95 10.49
N GLY A 12 -0.02 6.89 11.60
CA GLY A 12 -0.13 7.81 12.74
C GLY A 12 -1.39 7.61 13.58
N TRP A 13 -2.21 6.63 13.25
CA TRP A 13 -3.47 6.34 13.93
C TRP A 13 -3.45 5.01 14.67
N SER A 14 -3.07 3.96 13.99
CA SER A 14 -3.20 2.57 14.45
C SER A 14 -2.40 2.28 15.70
N SER A 15 -1.23 2.91 15.85
CA SER A 15 -0.33 2.69 16.98
C SER A 15 -0.91 3.18 18.31
N TYR A 16 -1.78 4.19 18.30
CA TYR A 16 -2.35 4.77 19.54
C TYR A 16 -3.72 4.20 19.90
N MET A 17 -4.46 3.68 18.93
CA MET A 17 -5.83 3.22 19.15
C MET A 17 -5.93 1.90 19.88
N ARG A 18 -4.92 1.06 19.75
CA ARG A 18 -4.92 -0.33 20.24
C ARG A 18 -4.46 -0.48 21.70
N TYR A 19 -3.69 0.49 22.20
CA TYR A 19 -3.03 0.39 23.48
C TYR A 19 -3.77 1.18 24.57
N PRO A 20 -3.63 0.81 25.85
CA PRO A 20 -4.19 1.58 26.95
C PRO A 20 -3.69 3.04 26.95
N ALA A 21 -4.55 3.96 27.34
CA ALA A 21 -4.20 5.38 27.46
C ALA A 21 -4.25 5.81 28.93
N PRO A 22 -3.47 6.86 29.28
CA PRO A 22 -2.49 7.55 28.45
C PRO A 22 -1.20 6.76 28.31
N MET A 23 -0.57 6.80 27.13
CA MET A 23 0.75 6.18 26.90
C MET A 23 1.87 7.10 27.36
N SER A 24 2.92 6.51 27.96
CA SER A 24 4.18 7.19 28.23
C SER A 24 5.02 7.37 26.95
N PRO A 25 6.06 8.22 26.95
CA PRO A 25 7.00 8.31 25.83
C PRO A 25 7.62 6.97 25.43
N GLU A 26 7.99 6.15 26.41
CA GLU A 26 8.58 4.82 26.19
C GLU A 26 7.60 3.85 25.57
N GLU A 27 6.32 3.90 25.96
CA GLU A 27 5.25 3.11 25.34
C GLU A 27 4.99 3.54 23.89
N VAL A 28 5.06 4.84 23.59
CA VAL A 28 4.99 5.34 22.21
C VAL A 28 6.15 4.77 21.37
N VAL A 29 7.38 4.80 21.88
CA VAL A 29 8.54 4.19 21.23
C VAL A 29 8.34 2.72 20.97
N ALA A 30 7.83 1.99 21.97
CA ALA A 30 7.64 0.54 21.89
C ALA A 30 6.67 0.11 20.78
N VAL A 31 5.70 0.96 20.43
CA VAL A 31 4.67 0.65 19.41
C VAL A 31 4.92 1.33 18.06
N THR A 32 5.90 2.22 17.94
CA THR A 32 6.22 2.94 16.72
C THR A 32 7.58 2.52 16.15
N VAL A 33 8.67 3.05 16.64
CA VAL A 33 10.01 2.87 16.09
C VAL A 33 10.67 1.56 16.49
N ALA A 34 10.48 1.11 17.74
CA ALA A 34 11.15 -0.07 18.25
C ALA A 34 10.93 -1.35 17.42
N PRO A 35 9.72 -1.63 16.86
CA PRO A 35 9.51 -2.81 16.03
C PRO A 35 10.37 -2.85 14.77
N VAL A 36 10.74 -1.69 14.21
CA VAL A 36 11.48 -1.58 12.95
C VAL A 36 12.96 -1.23 13.14
N ALA A 37 13.36 -0.81 14.33
CA ALA A 37 14.73 -0.47 14.64
C ALA A 37 15.68 -1.67 14.52
N GLY A 38 16.85 -1.46 13.87
CA GLY A 38 17.85 -2.50 13.65
C GLY A 38 17.46 -3.56 12.62
N THR A 39 16.50 -3.25 11.74
CA THR A 39 16.08 -4.08 10.59
C THR A 39 16.51 -3.44 9.27
N GLY A 40 16.02 -3.99 8.14
CA GLY A 40 16.20 -3.40 6.81
C GLY A 40 15.49 -2.06 6.58
N VAL A 41 14.70 -1.58 7.52
CA VAL A 41 14.09 -0.24 7.48
C VAL A 41 15.17 0.83 7.69
N LYS A 42 15.21 1.85 6.82
CA LYS A 42 16.12 3.00 6.93
C LYS A 42 15.40 4.33 6.97
N VAL A 43 14.14 4.38 6.55
CA VAL A 43 13.31 5.57 6.57
C VAL A 43 12.00 5.26 7.26
N TYR A 44 11.67 6.03 8.28
CA TYR A 44 10.38 6.00 8.98
C TYR A 44 9.57 7.23 8.55
N GLN A 45 8.40 7.00 7.97
CA GLN A 45 7.47 8.06 7.59
C GLN A 45 6.39 8.17 8.66
N PHE A 46 6.41 9.26 9.41
CA PHE A 46 5.39 9.59 10.41
C PHE A 46 4.24 10.36 9.75
N CYS A 47 3.07 9.76 9.67
CA CYS A 47 1.89 10.40 9.09
C CYS A 47 1.21 11.36 10.07
N ALA A 48 0.92 12.57 9.61
CA ALA A 48 0.24 13.62 10.38
C ALA A 48 -1.29 13.46 10.45
N LEU A 49 -1.82 12.28 10.14
CA LEU A 49 -3.26 12.02 10.00
C LEU A 49 -3.93 12.87 8.91
N GLY A 50 -5.15 13.34 9.16
CA GLY A 50 -5.98 14.04 8.18
C GLY A 50 -5.49 15.41 7.72
N GLY A 51 -4.40 15.93 8.28
CA GLY A 51 -3.84 17.21 7.88
C GLY A 51 -4.68 18.45 8.23
N HIS A 52 -5.81 18.29 8.93
CA HIS A 52 -6.67 19.35 9.47
C HIS A 52 -6.79 19.27 10.99
N ALA A 53 -6.81 18.08 11.54
CA ALA A 53 -6.56 17.79 12.95
C ALA A 53 -5.38 16.81 12.99
N VAL A 54 -4.39 17.10 13.82
CA VAL A 54 -3.07 16.47 13.77
C VAL A 54 -2.72 15.72 15.05
N ASN A 55 -1.74 14.81 14.97
CA ASN A 55 -1.25 14.01 16.10
C ASN A 55 0.09 14.54 16.66
N TYR A 56 0.39 15.81 16.42
CA TYR A 56 1.56 16.50 16.94
C TYR A 56 1.17 17.91 17.46
N ASN A 57 2.07 18.63 18.11
CA ASN A 57 1.78 19.97 18.62
C ASN A 57 1.99 21.02 17.53
N SER A 58 0.90 21.44 16.88
CA SER A 58 0.88 22.54 15.91
C SER A 58 0.51 23.87 16.60
N ALA A 59 1.03 24.98 16.07
CA ALA A 59 0.68 26.31 16.54
C ALA A 59 -0.63 26.84 15.97
N PHE A 60 -1.21 26.19 14.95
CA PHE A 60 -2.43 26.67 14.29
C PHE A 60 -3.43 25.58 13.91
N LEU A 61 -3.09 24.31 14.06
CA LEU A 61 -3.99 23.19 13.82
C LEU A 61 -4.39 22.54 15.14
N PRO A 62 -5.68 22.15 15.30
CA PRO A 62 -6.11 21.41 16.48
C PRO A 62 -5.53 19.99 16.47
N ARG A 63 -5.39 19.41 17.65
CA ARG A 63 -5.08 17.98 17.77
C ARG A 63 -6.34 17.15 17.54
N VAL A 64 -6.16 15.91 17.15
CA VAL A 64 -7.24 14.94 16.97
C VAL A 64 -8.10 14.86 18.23
N GLY A 65 -9.40 15.03 18.05
CA GLY A 65 -10.40 15.01 19.13
C GLY A 65 -10.39 16.21 20.07
N GLU A 66 -9.52 17.21 19.86
CA GLU A 66 -9.45 18.39 20.74
C GLU A 66 -10.71 19.24 20.69
N MET A 67 -11.32 19.34 19.52
CA MET A 67 -12.53 20.14 19.28
C MET A 67 -13.83 19.47 19.74
N LEU A 68 -13.77 18.21 20.17
CA LEU A 68 -14.94 17.49 20.64
C LEU A 68 -15.29 17.89 22.08
N PRO A 69 -16.55 18.25 22.37
CA PRO A 69 -16.97 18.57 23.74
C PRO A 69 -16.93 17.33 24.64
N ALA A 70 -17.21 16.17 24.09
CA ALA A 70 -17.10 14.87 24.72
C ALA A 70 -16.60 13.83 23.70
N VAL A 71 -15.92 12.81 24.18
CA VAL A 71 -15.49 11.67 23.38
C VAL A 71 -16.14 10.42 23.96
N ASP A 72 -16.96 9.78 23.16
CA ASP A 72 -17.70 8.55 23.50
C ASP A 72 -17.09 7.30 22.83
N THR A 73 -16.14 7.49 21.92
CA THR A 73 -15.48 6.44 21.16
C THR A 73 -14.13 6.13 21.80
N LEU A 74 -13.90 4.86 22.19
CA LEU A 74 -12.73 4.46 22.97
C LEU A 74 -11.39 4.75 22.26
N HIS A 75 -11.31 4.52 20.95
CA HIS A 75 -10.08 4.77 20.20
C HIS A 75 -9.73 6.27 20.12
N VAL A 76 -10.72 7.15 19.90
CA VAL A 76 -10.50 8.60 19.92
C VAL A 76 -10.12 9.08 21.33
N TRP A 77 -10.77 8.51 22.35
CA TRP A 77 -10.42 8.80 23.75
C TRP A 77 -8.96 8.42 24.06
N ARG A 78 -8.52 7.24 23.63
CA ARG A 78 -7.13 6.79 23.82
C ARG A 78 -6.14 7.74 23.16
N MET A 79 -6.38 8.11 21.90
CA MET A 79 -5.55 9.07 21.18
C MET A 79 -5.49 10.42 21.93
N ARG A 80 -6.63 11.00 22.23
CA ARG A 80 -6.73 12.31 22.88
C ARG A 80 -6.05 12.34 24.25
N GLU A 81 -6.27 11.34 25.08
CA GLU A 81 -5.65 11.28 26.40
C GLU A 81 -4.14 11.07 26.33
N THR A 82 -3.66 10.27 25.39
CA THR A 82 -2.22 10.13 25.13
C THR A 82 -1.61 11.45 24.66
N LEU A 83 -2.20 12.15 23.68
CA LEU A 83 -1.70 13.45 23.20
C LEU A 83 -1.65 14.49 24.34
N ARG A 84 -2.68 14.57 25.19
CA ARG A 84 -2.72 15.48 26.33
C ARG A 84 -1.66 15.14 27.37
N HIS A 85 -1.48 13.85 27.65
CA HIS A 85 -0.46 13.41 28.61
C HIS A 85 0.95 13.77 28.13
N LEU A 86 1.30 13.44 26.88
CA LEU A 86 2.58 13.78 26.30
C LEU A 86 2.86 15.30 26.30
N GLU A 87 1.83 16.11 25.96
CA GLU A 87 1.95 17.57 26.06
C GLU A 87 2.24 18.04 27.49
N SER A 88 1.59 17.44 28.49
CA SER A 88 1.85 17.76 29.91
C SER A 88 3.27 17.45 30.34
N LEU A 89 3.94 16.52 29.63
CA LEU A 89 5.36 16.19 29.79
C LEU A 89 6.31 17.07 28.93
N GLY A 90 5.74 18.02 28.17
CA GLY A 90 6.51 18.91 27.29
C GLY A 90 6.97 18.25 25.99
N THR A 91 6.35 17.16 25.57
CA THR A 91 6.69 16.42 24.35
C THR A 91 5.44 16.11 23.50
N ASN A 92 5.62 15.42 22.39
CA ASN A 92 4.56 14.97 21.51
C ASN A 92 5.04 13.80 20.62
N PRO A 93 4.11 13.06 19.95
CA PRO A 93 4.50 11.90 19.15
C PRO A 93 5.54 12.15 18.08
N LEU A 94 5.44 13.24 17.31
CA LEU A 94 6.40 13.55 16.25
C LEU A 94 7.81 13.78 16.82
N GLN A 95 7.93 14.48 17.94
CA GLN A 95 9.21 14.73 18.61
C GLN A 95 9.81 13.42 19.15
N ILE A 96 9.01 12.56 19.79
CA ILE A 96 9.44 11.26 20.30
C ILE A 96 9.94 10.39 19.14
N VAL A 97 9.13 10.27 18.08
CA VAL A 97 9.44 9.42 16.95
C VAL A 97 10.68 9.90 16.21
N SER A 98 10.82 11.20 15.91
CA SER A 98 12.00 11.72 15.20
C SER A 98 13.27 11.51 15.99
N GLN A 99 13.27 11.81 17.28
CA GLN A 99 14.42 11.57 18.15
C GLN A 99 14.78 10.08 18.22
N THR A 100 13.79 9.21 18.40
CA THR A 100 14.04 7.76 18.46
C THR A 100 14.54 7.20 17.13
N CYS A 101 14.07 7.72 15.99
CA CYS A 101 14.60 7.35 14.69
C CYS A 101 16.11 7.67 14.62
N HIS A 102 16.51 8.88 14.99
CA HIS A 102 17.92 9.30 14.97
C HIS A 102 18.79 8.45 15.92
N ASP A 103 18.29 8.18 17.12
CA ASP A 103 18.99 7.33 18.10
C ASP A 103 19.23 5.90 17.59
N ASN A 104 18.42 5.46 16.63
CA ASN A 104 18.51 4.14 15.99
C ASN A 104 19.06 4.15 14.56
N GLY A 105 19.59 5.29 14.09
CA GLY A 105 20.17 5.43 12.76
C GLY A 105 19.17 5.37 11.61
N LEU A 106 17.91 5.73 11.86
CA LEU A 106 16.83 5.83 10.88
C LEU A 106 16.63 7.31 10.51
N ALA A 107 16.32 7.58 9.25
CA ALA A 107 15.80 8.87 8.85
C ALA A 107 14.29 8.96 9.19
N CYS A 108 13.85 10.10 9.72
CA CYS A 108 12.46 10.39 10.00
C CYS A 108 11.90 11.36 8.98
N GLN A 109 10.90 10.97 8.20
CA GLN A 109 10.17 11.87 7.30
C GLN A 109 8.78 12.16 7.85
N PHE A 110 8.35 13.42 7.74
CA PHE A 110 6.99 13.81 8.04
C PHE A 110 6.12 13.56 6.80
N SER A 111 5.17 12.62 6.89
CA SER A 111 4.26 12.28 5.80
C SER A 111 2.95 13.05 5.94
N LEU A 112 2.59 13.82 4.92
CA LEU A 112 1.38 14.62 4.86
C LEU A 112 0.44 14.10 3.77
N ARG A 113 -0.75 13.65 4.17
CA ARG A 113 -1.85 13.38 3.24
C ARG A 113 -2.33 14.68 2.63
N MET A 114 -2.07 14.88 1.35
CA MET A 114 -2.34 16.16 0.69
C MET A 114 -3.83 16.49 0.65
N ASN A 115 -4.70 15.48 0.60
CA ASN A 115 -6.15 15.68 0.59
C ASN A 115 -6.89 14.58 1.37
N ASP A 116 -6.61 14.43 2.67
CA ASP A 116 -7.36 13.49 3.50
C ASP A 116 -8.84 13.90 3.59
N ARG A 117 -9.74 12.96 3.32
CA ARG A 117 -11.18 13.19 3.30
C ARG A 117 -11.95 12.38 4.35
N HIS A 118 -11.30 11.73 5.30
CA HIS A 118 -12.00 10.98 6.35
C HIS A 118 -12.99 11.87 7.10
N HIS A 119 -12.69 13.15 7.30
CA HIS A 119 -13.58 14.13 7.91
C HIS A 119 -14.86 14.40 7.09
N THR A 120 -14.97 13.90 5.86
CA THR A 120 -16.15 14.13 5.01
C THR A 120 -17.20 13.03 5.11
N TYR A 121 -16.85 11.89 5.71
CA TYR A 121 -17.76 10.75 5.80
C TYR A 121 -18.91 11.02 6.76
N ARG A 122 -20.11 10.56 6.37
CA ARG A 122 -21.34 10.71 7.15
C ARG A 122 -22.06 9.39 7.32
N HIS A 123 -22.68 9.21 8.48
CA HIS A 123 -23.67 8.19 8.71
C HIS A 123 -24.97 8.49 7.94
N GLY A 124 -25.85 7.50 7.82
CA GLY A 124 -27.13 7.65 7.14
C GLY A 124 -28.07 8.69 7.79
N ASP A 125 -27.86 9.05 9.05
CA ASP A 125 -28.58 10.11 9.77
C ASP A 125 -27.96 11.51 9.57
N GLY A 126 -26.86 11.61 8.78
CA GLY A 126 -26.17 12.85 8.48
C GLY A 126 -25.12 13.27 9.52
N SER A 127 -24.94 12.54 10.62
CA SER A 127 -23.86 12.78 11.57
C SER A 127 -22.49 12.44 10.97
N TRP A 128 -21.42 13.05 11.53
CA TRP A 128 -20.07 12.80 11.06
C TRP A 128 -19.57 11.42 11.52
N TYR A 129 -18.91 10.70 10.60
CA TYR A 129 -18.29 9.42 10.93
C TYR A 129 -16.98 9.59 11.72
N PHE A 130 -16.18 10.63 11.39
CA PHE A 130 -14.92 10.98 12.06
C PHE A 130 -14.94 12.44 12.55
N PRO A 131 -15.78 12.77 13.55
CA PRO A 131 -15.89 14.14 14.06
C PRO A 131 -14.60 14.66 14.70
N GLU A 132 -13.72 13.76 15.15
CA GLU A 132 -12.42 14.06 15.75
C GLU A 132 -11.42 14.66 14.76
N LEU A 133 -11.65 14.52 13.47
CA LEU A 133 -10.81 15.07 12.40
C LEU A 133 -11.28 16.44 11.89
N LEU A 134 -12.40 16.95 12.42
CA LEU A 134 -12.90 18.28 12.05
C LEU A 134 -11.99 19.38 12.60
N SER A 135 -11.87 20.45 11.83
CA SER A 135 -11.10 21.63 12.17
C SER A 135 -11.95 22.88 11.95
N PRO A 136 -11.90 23.87 12.87
CA PRO A 136 -12.56 25.16 12.68
C PRO A 136 -12.13 25.88 11.39
N TRP A 137 -10.94 25.61 10.91
CA TRP A 137 -10.45 26.18 9.65
C TRP A 137 -11.29 25.78 8.45
N LEU A 138 -11.75 24.51 8.39
CA LEU A 138 -12.61 24.02 7.30
C LEU A 138 -13.96 24.76 7.28
N ASP A 139 -14.53 24.99 8.44
CA ASP A 139 -15.84 25.67 8.56
C ASP A 139 -15.72 27.17 8.29
N ALA A 140 -14.58 27.76 8.62
CA ALA A 140 -14.29 29.19 8.35
C ALA A 140 -13.96 29.46 6.87
N ASN A 141 -13.57 28.45 6.10
CA ASN A 141 -13.08 28.60 4.72
C ASN A 141 -13.84 27.71 3.70
N PRO A 142 -15.17 27.70 3.66
CA PRO A 142 -15.94 26.82 2.77
C PRO A 142 -15.67 27.11 1.28
N HIS A 143 -15.24 28.32 0.93
CA HIS A 143 -14.90 28.75 -0.43
C HIS A 143 -13.59 28.13 -0.97
N LEU A 144 -12.77 27.56 -0.10
CA LEU A 144 -11.51 26.87 -0.43
C LEU A 144 -11.72 25.36 -0.59
N LEU A 145 -12.95 24.88 -0.48
CA LEU A 145 -13.28 23.47 -0.50
C LEU A 145 -14.04 23.09 -1.78
N LEU A 146 -13.85 21.86 -2.20
CA LEU A 146 -14.71 21.18 -3.16
C LEU A 146 -16.07 20.88 -2.52
N GLU A 147 -17.07 20.45 -3.31
CA GLU A 147 -18.42 20.13 -2.80
C GLU A 147 -18.42 19.08 -1.69
N ASP A 148 -17.48 18.14 -1.75
CA ASP A 148 -17.30 17.10 -0.76
C ASP A 148 -16.37 17.49 0.42
N ARG A 149 -16.08 18.79 0.58
CA ARG A 149 -15.20 19.36 1.61
C ARG A 149 -13.70 18.97 1.49
N ALA A 150 -13.27 18.38 0.38
CA ALA A 150 -11.86 18.24 0.07
C ALA A 150 -11.25 19.61 -0.29
N LEU A 151 -9.94 19.75 -0.18
CA LEU A 151 -9.25 20.99 -0.54
C LEU A 151 -9.27 21.21 -2.07
N ASP A 152 -9.61 22.42 -2.50
CA ASP A 152 -9.56 22.84 -3.90
C ASP A 152 -8.20 23.47 -4.22
N TYR A 153 -7.31 22.69 -4.80
CA TYR A 153 -5.96 23.15 -5.15
C TYR A 153 -5.91 24.12 -6.36
N THR A 154 -7.06 24.55 -6.89
CA THR A 154 -7.10 25.72 -7.76
C THR A 154 -6.98 27.04 -7.00
N LYS A 155 -7.08 27.01 -5.67
CA LYS A 155 -6.99 28.17 -4.77
C LYS A 155 -5.58 28.34 -4.22
N ASP A 156 -5.01 29.53 -4.38
CA ASP A 156 -3.66 29.81 -3.90
C ASP A 156 -3.58 29.75 -2.37
N GLU A 157 -4.67 30.11 -1.68
CA GLU A 157 -4.78 29.99 -0.23
C GLU A 157 -4.70 28.54 0.30
N VAL A 158 -5.07 27.56 -0.51
CA VAL A 158 -4.90 26.13 -0.18
C VAL A 158 -3.43 25.75 -0.27
N ALA A 159 -2.73 26.23 -1.29
CA ALA A 159 -1.28 26.05 -1.40
C ALA A 159 -0.55 26.71 -0.20
N ASP A 160 -0.91 27.94 0.16
CA ASP A 160 -0.34 28.67 1.31
C ASP A 160 -0.60 27.92 2.64
N TYR A 161 -1.79 27.36 2.80
CA TYR A 161 -2.14 26.56 3.97
C TYR A 161 -1.25 25.32 4.12
N ARG A 162 -0.97 24.60 3.03
CA ARG A 162 -0.05 23.44 3.03
C ARG A 162 1.41 23.85 3.21
N LEU A 163 1.85 24.91 2.54
CA LEU A 163 3.18 25.47 2.73
C LEU A 163 3.43 25.87 4.19
N ARG A 164 2.46 26.57 4.82
CA ARG A 164 2.55 26.94 6.23
C ARG A 164 2.66 25.74 7.16
N GLN A 165 1.91 24.69 6.90
CA GLN A 165 1.96 23.45 7.71
C GLN A 165 3.33 22.78 7.61
N ILE A 166 3.88 22.65 6.41
CA ILE A 166 5.19 22.03 6.18
C ILE A 166 6.31 22.92 6.72
N GLN A 167 6.21 24.25 6.54
CA GLN A 167 7.15 25.20 7.12
C GLN A 167 7.21 25.08 8.65
N GLU A 168 6.03 25.02 9.32
CA GLU A 168 5.98 24.83 10.76
C GLU A 168 6.72 23.57 11.22
N VAL A 169 6.52 22.45 10.50
CA VAL A 169 7.18 21.19 10.84
C VAL A 169 8.71 21.32 10.68
N LEU A 170 9.17 21.87 9.58
CA LEU A 170 10.59 22.07 9.29
C LEU A 170 11.27 23.02 10.28
N ASP A 171 10.54 24.03 10.79
CA ASP A 171 11.08 25.00 11.73
C ASP A 171 11.14 24.50 13.18
N ARG A 172 10.24 23.55 13.55
CA ARG A 172 10.02 23.17 14.95
C ARG A 172 10.43 21.73 15.28
N TYR A 173 10.57 20.88 14.28
CA TYR A 173 10.85 19.45 14.46
C TYR A 173 12.11 19.04 13.68
N ASP A 174 12.90 18.17 14.27
CA ASP A 174 14.05 17.60 13.60
C ASP A 174 13.65 16.39 12.79
N VAL A 175 13.06 16.63 11.61
CA VAL A 175 12.75 15.61 10.61
C VAL A 175 13.75 15.68 9.47
N ASP A 176 14.00 14.55 8.77
CA ASP A 176 14.98 14.45 7.68
C ASP A 176 14.37 14.75 6.31
N GLY A 177 13.07 14.81 6.24
CA GLY A 177 12.37 15.09 5.00
C GLY A 177 10.86 15.23 5.16
N ILE A 178 10.25 15.59 4.04
CA ILE A 178 8.80 15.67 3.88
C ILE A 178 8.37 14.65 2.84
N ASP A 179 7.31 13.91 3.14
CA ASP A 179 6.65 13.01 2.23
C ASP A 179 5.23 13.54 1.92
N LEU A 180 4.90 13.65 0.65
CA LEU A 180 3.61 14.15 0.16
C LEU A 180 2.76 12.98 -0.31
N ASP A 181 1.76 12.57 0.47
CA ASP A 181 0.87 11.46 0.10
C ASP A 181 -0.25 11.94 -0.83
N PHE A 182 -0.12 11.65 -2.13
CA PHE A 182 -1.12 11.91 -3.16
C PHE A 182 -2.05 10.71 -3.43
N THR A 183 -1.96 9.64 -2.67
CA THR A 183 -2.83 8.48 -2.87
C THR A 183 -4.11 8.55 -2.05
N ARG A 184 -4.15 9.38 -0.99
CA ARG A 184 -5.34 9.56 -0.17
C ARG A 184 -6.28 10.57 -0.81
N PHE A 185 -7.35 10.07 -1.41
CA PHE A 185 -8.55 10.78 -1.86
C PHE A 185 -8.37 11.86 -2.94
N LYS A 186 -8.60 11.47 -4.19
CA LYS A 186 -8.97 12.37 -5.27
C LYS A 186 -10.41 12.89 -5.02
N PRO A 187 -10.85 13.96 -5.68
CA PRO A 187 -10.12 14.80 -6.61
C PRO A 187 -9.30 15.90 -5.93
N TRP A 188 -8.36 16.50 -6.67
CA TRP A 188 -7.57 17.68 -6.28
C TRP A 188 -8.21 18.98 -6.74
N PHE A 189 -9.06 18.88 -7.75
CA PHE A 189 -9.72 19.96 -8.46
C PHE A 189 -11.16 19.58 -8.75
N ARG A 190 -11.99 20.52 -9.14
CA ARG A 190 -13.33 20.19 -9.67
C ARG A 190 -13.20 19.40 -10.95
N PRO A 191 -14.09 18.46 -11.22
CA PRO A 191 -14.10 17.73 -12.48
C PRO A 191 -14.07 18.68 -13.68
N GLY A 192 -13.10 18.48 -14.57
CA GLY A 192 -12.86 19.33 -15.74
C GLY A 192 -11.93 20.53 -15.50
N GLU A 193 -11.48 20.78 -14.27
CA GLU A 193 -10.51 21.84 -13.95
C GLU A 193 -9.07 21.32 -13.80
N GLU A 194 -8.81 20.04 -14.10
CA GLU A 194 -7.48 19.42 -13.94
C GLU A 194 -6.40 20.12 -14.77
N ALA A 195 -6.76 20.59 -15.98
CA ALA A 195 -5.82 21.32 -16.84
C ALA A 195 -5.45 22.69 -16.28
N VAL A 196 -6.36 23.35 -15.54
CA VAL A 196 -6.12 24.64 -14.86
C VAL A 196 -5.37 24.42 -13.54
N GLY A 197 -5.69 23.36 -12.83
CA GLY A 197 -5.09 23.05 -11.54
C GLY A 197 -3.66 22.51 -11.64
N ARG A 198 -3.34 21.75 -12.69
CA ARG A 198 -2.02 21.13 -12.89
C ARG A 198 -0.83 22.09 -12.72
N PRO A 199 -0.79 23.26 -13.42
CA PRO A 199 0.32 24.20 -13.22
C PRO A 199 0.38 24.78 -11.81
N LYS A 200 -0.75 24.93 -11.11
CA LYS A 200 -0.79 25.39 -9.72
C LYS A 200 -0.21 24.34 -8.77
N MET A 201 -0.57 23.08 -8.94
CA MET A 201 0.01 21.98 -8.17
C MET A 201 1.53 21.88 -8.41
N THR A 202 1.98 22.03 -9.65
CA THR A 202 3.41 22.06 -9.98
C THR A 202 4.12 23.26 -9.34
N ALA A 203 3.48 24.44 -9.29
CA ALA A 203 4.03 25.60 -8.58
C ALA A 203 4.18 25.32 -7.08
N LEU A 204 3.18 24.70 -6.45
CA LEU A 204 3.26 24.28 -5.05
C LEU A 204 4.44 23.32 -4.82
N LEU A 205 4.63 22.33 -5.69
CA LEU A 205 5.78 21.41 -5.58
C LEU A 205 7.13 22.11 -5.69
N ARG A 206 7.24 23.10 -6.58
CA ARG A 206 8.47 23.92 -6.70
C ARG A 206 8.76 24.70 -5.42
N GLU A 207 7.74 25.32 -4.82
CA GLU A 207 7.90 26.04 -3.53
C GLU A 207 8.27 25.08 -2.39
N LEU A 208 7.63 23.91 -2.32
CA LEU A 208 7.97 22.88 -1.34
C LEU A 208 9.41 22.37 -1.52
N ARG A 209 9.86 22.21 -2.76
CA ARG A 209 11.24 21.82 -3.07
C ARG A 209 12.24 22.90 -2.62
N LEU A 210 11.94 24.16 -2.88
CA LEU A 210 12.77 25.29 -2.40
C LEU A 210 12.82 25.32 -0.86
N LEU A 211 11.68 25.08 -0.24
CA LEU A 211 11.55 25.06 1.22
C LEU A 211 12.40 23.94 1.84
N THR A 212 12.24 22.71 1.38
CA THR A 212 13.01 21.57 1.89
C THR A 212 14.50 21.73 1.65
N ARG A 213 14.92 22.24 0.49
CA ARG A 213 16.33 22.52 0.20
C ARG A 213 16.94 23.58 1.13
N ARG A 214 16.21 24.64 1.51
CA ARG A 214 16.66 25.65 2.48
C ARG A 214 16.96 25.05 3.85
N HIS A 215 16.20 24.01 4.23
CA HIS A 215 16.40 23.26 5.48
C HIS A 215 17.37 22.08 5.34
N GLY A 216 17.91 21.82 4.14
CA GLY A 216 18.77 20.64 3.88
C GLY A 216 18.04 19.31 4.01
N LYS A 217 16.72 19.29 3.77
CA LYS A 217 15.85 18.12 3.95
C LYS A 217 15.39 17.55 2.59
N THR A 218 15.04 16.26 2.59
CA THR A 218 14.52 15.57 1.39
C THR A 218 13.06 15.89 1.13
N LEU A 219 12.64 15.77 -0.14
CA LEU A 219 11.24 15.81 -0.56
C LEU A 219 10.90 14.53 -1.29
N SER A 220 9.97 13.76 -0.75
CA SER A 220 9.41 12.57 -1.36
C SER A 220 7.92 12.74 -1.65
N ALA A 221 7.39 11.89 -2.52
CA ALA A 221 5.96 11.85 -2.77
C ALA A 221 5.47 10.42 -3.06
N ARG A 222 4.24 10.13 -2.65
CA ARG A 222 3.56 8.86 -2.88
C ARG A 222 2.49 9.01 -3.97
N PHE A 223 2.54 8.12 -4.97
CA PHE A 223 1.67 8.13 -6.14
C PHE A 223 1.03 6.78 -6.40
N GLU A 224 -0.02 6.80 -7.21
CA GLU A 224 -0.59 5.62 -7.84
C GLU A 224 0.44 4.93 -8.74
N TYR A 225 0.36 3.60 -8.83
CA TYR A 225 1.19 2.84 -9.78
C TYR A 225 0.96 3.29 -11.23
N ASN A 226 -0.28 3.60 -11.61
CA ASN A 226 -0.60 4.04 -12.96
C ASN A 226 -0.28 5.54 -13.14
N PRO A 227 0.79 5.91 -13.88
CA PRO A 227 1.13 7.31 -14.08
C PRO A 227 0.06 8.08 -14.86
N GLN A 228 -0.73 7.40 -15.70
CA GLN A 228 -1.83 8.05 -16.44
C GLN A 228 -2.97 8.47 -15.50
N VAL A 229 -3.21 7.71 -14.44
CA VAL A 229 -4.16 8.10 -13.39
C VAL A 229 -3.68 9.35 -12.66
N CYS A 230 -2.39 9.46 -12.36
CA CYS A 230 -1.81 10.68 -11.80
C CYS A 230 -1.99 11.87 -12.74
N ILE A 231 -1.59 11.72 -14.00
CA ILE A 231 -1.65 12.78 -15.03
C ILE A 231 -3.08 13.22 -15.29
N SER A 232 -4.02 12.29 -15.41
CA SER A 232 -5.44 12.60 -15.65
C SER A 232 -6.09 13.30 -14.44
N SER A 233 -5.62 13.03 -13.23
CA SER A 233 -6.08 13.74 -12.03
C SER A 233 -5.42 15.11 -11.83
N GLY A 234 -4.55 15.55 -12.75
CA GLY A 234 -3.90 16.85 -12.72
C GLY A 234 -2.56 16.88 -11.98
N LEU A 235 -1.96 15.72 -11.69
CA LEU A 235 -0.61 15.63 -11.13
C LEU A 235 0.40 15.45 -12.27
N ASP A 236 1.26 16.43 -12.49
CA ASP A 236 2.25 16.42 -13.58
C ASP A 236 3.55 15.71 -13.15
N VAL A 237 3.40 14.42 -12.86
CA VAL A 237 4.51 13.61 -12.33
C VAL A 237 5.72 13.55 -13.28
N GLU A 238 5.49 13.64 -14.60
CA GLU A 238 6.57 13.68 -15.58
C GLU A 238 7.40 14.96 -15.45
N ALA A 239 6.74 16.12 -15.37
CA ALA A 239 7.41 17.40 -15.16
C ALA A 239 8.14 17.44 -13.80
N TRP A 240 7.52 16.92 -12.74
CA TRP A 240 8.12 16.92 -11.41
C TRP A 240 9.39 16.10 -11.33
N LEU A 241 9.41 14.94 -11.99
CA LEU A 241 10.63 14.12 -12.12
C LEU A 241 11.66 14.82 -13.01
N ALA A 242 11.27 15.31 -14.19
CA ALA A 242 12.19 15.97 -15.11
C ALA A 242 12.84 17.24 -14.55
N GLU A 243 12.14 17.97 -13.68
CA GLU A 243 12.65 19.16 -12.97
C GLU A 243 13.49 18.80 -11.71
N GLY A 244 13.58 17.54 -11.34
CA GLY A 244 14.29 17.09 -10.12
C GLY A 244 13.66 17.66 -8.84
N LEU A 245 12.32 17.72 -8.80
CA LEU A 245 11.60 18.22 -7.64
C LEU A 245 11.57 17.21 -6.49
N LEU A 246 11.72 15.94 -6.77
CA LEU A 246 11.62 14.84 -5.80
C LEU A 246 12.94 14.09 -5.67
N ASP A 247 13.29 13.71 -4.45
CA ASP A 247 14.44 12.84 -4.16
C ASP A 247 14.03 11.37 -4.14
N GLN A 248 12.77 11.09 -3.82
CA GLN A 248 12.21 9.74 -3.71
C GLN A 248 10.75 9.72 -4.17
N VAL A 249 10.35 8.61 -4.75
CA VAL A 249 8.95 8.31 -5.10
C VAL A 249 8.57 6.99 -4.42
N THR A 250 7.46 6.99 -3.70
CA THR A 250 6.79 5.76 -3.26
C THR A 250 5.55 5.52 -4.11
N LEU A 251 5.23 4.25 -4.38
CA LEU A 251 4.11 3.87 -5.24
C LEU A 251 3.08 3.06 -4.46
N GLY A 252 1.84 3.10 -4.91
CA GLY A 252 0.75 2.33 -4.34
C GLY A 252 -0.30 3.19 -3.67
N GLY A 253 -1.55 2.88 -3.95
CA GLY A 253 -2.71 3.53 -3.36
C GLY A 253 -3.12 2.87 -2.04
N THR A 254 -4.00 3.53 -1.31
CA THR A 254 -4.69 2.92 -0.18
C THR A 254 -5.72 1.94 -0.70
N GLY A 255 -5.58 0.68 -0.33
CA GLY A 255 -6.45 -0.38 -0.83
C GLY A 255 -6.10 -0.83 -2.26
N ASP A 256 -5.07 -0.26 -2.88
CA ASP A 256 -4.55 -0.73 -4.16
C ASP A 256 -3.56 -1.87 -3.92
N HIS A 257 -4.12 -3.06 -3.90
CA HIS A 257 -3.38 -4.31 -3.71
C HIS A 257 -3.13 -4.97 -5.06
N THR A 258 -2.43 -4.27 -5.94
CA THR A 258 -2.04 -4.81 -7.23
C THR A 258 -0.63 -5.41 -7.11
N PRO A 259 -0.49 -6.65 -6.64
CA PRO A 259 0.81 -7.27 -6.34
C PRO A 259 1.69 -7.44 -7.58
N ASP A 260 1.10 -7.36 -8.75
CA ASP A 260 1.73 -7.46 -10.06
C ASP A 260 1.78 -6.10 -10.80
N ALA A 261 1.49 -4.99 -10.11
CA ALA A 261 1.55 -3.66 -10.72
C ALA A 261 2.98 -3.33 -11.20
N PRO A 262 3.14 -2.95 -12.47
CA PRO A 262 4.46 -2.68 -13.01
C PRO A 262 5.03 -1.37 -12.47
N SER A 263 6.27 -1.39 -12.01
CA SER A 263 7.02 -0.20 -11.57
C SER A 263 8.02 0.32 -12.61
N ASP A 264 8.19 -0.37 -13.75
CA ASP A 264 9.20 -0.08 -14.77
C ASP A 264 9.16 1.35 -15.32
N TRP A 265 7.95 1.89 -15.52
CA TRP A 265 7.80 3.25 -16.01
C TRP A 265 8.39 4.26 -15.02
N TRP A 266 8.05 4.10 -13.74
CA TRP A 266 8.53 4.96 -12.66
C TRP A 266 10.04 4.85 -12.49
N VAL A 267 10.57 3.62 -12.46
CA VAL A 267 12.01 3.38 -12.32
C VAL A 267 12.78 4.07 -13.45
N ARG A 268 12.39 3.86 -14.70
CA ARG A 268 13.08 4.51 -15.83
C ARG A 268 13.04 6.04 -15.77
N ARG A 269 11.90 6.63 -15.41
CA ARG A 269 11.74 8.08 -15.37
C ARG A 269 12.41 8.71 -14.17
N ALA A 270 12.27 8.12 -13.01
CA ALA A 270 12.85 8.63 -11.78
C ALA A 270 14.39 8.53 -11.79
N HIS A 271 14.94 7.38 -12.19
CA HIS A 271 16.40 7.21 -12.27
C HIS A 271 17.04 8.16 -13.30
N ALA A 272 16.36 8.52 -14.37
CA ALA A 272 16.84 9.53 -15.30
C ALA A 272 16.97 10.93 -14.67
N ALA A 273 16.31 11.17 -13.53
CA ALA A 273 16.32 12.41 -12.77
C ALA A 273 17.02 12.29 -11.40
N ASP A 274 17.80 11.23 -11.18
CA ASP A 274 18.46 10.92 -9.90
C ASP A 274 17.49 10.82 -8.70
N CYS A 275 16.27 10.36 -8.98
CA CYS A 275 15.21 10.13 -8.00
C CYS A 275 15.04 8.63 -7.74
N LYS A 276 14.94 8.23 -6.47
CA LYS A 276 14.79 6.83 -6.07
C LYS A 276 13.33 6.39 -6.10
N VAL A 277 13.09 5.09 -6.34
CA VAL A 277 11.75 4.49 -6.43
C VAL A 277 11.56 3.36 -5.44
N PHE A 278 10.51 3.47 -4.63
CA PHE A 278 10.11 2.49 -3.61
C PHE A 278 8.66 2.06 -3.85
N PRO A 279 8.42 1.01 -4.62
CA PRO A 279 7.08 0.47 -4.79
C PRO A 279 6.48 0.03 -3.45
N GLY A 280 5.21 0.31 -3.25
CA GLY A 280 4.51 0.10 -2.00
C GLY A 280 3.93 -1.30 -1.88
N ILE A 281 4.03 -1.86 -0.68
CA ILE A 281 3.37 -3.09 -0.28
C ILE A 281 2.47 -2.74 0.89
N GLU A 282 1.18 -3.05 0.77
CA GLU A 282 0.20 -2.83 1.83
C GLU A 282 0.30 -3.91 2.90
N GLY A 283 0.26 -3.50 4.17
CA GLY A 283 0.26 -4.42 5.31
C GLY A 283 -1.10 -5.06 5.60
N GLN A 284 -2.15 -4.59 4.95
CA GLN A 284 -3.50 -5.11 5.08
C GLN A 284 -4.02 -5.48 3.70
N LEU A 285 -4.07 -6.78 3.40
CA LEU A 285 -4.61 -7.26 2.15
C LEU A 285 -6.08 -7.61 2.33
N HIS A 286 -6.95 -7.10 1.46
CA HIS A 286 -8.37 -7.43 1.45
C HIS A 286 -8.62 -8.92 1.18
N TRP A 287 -7.64 -9.58 0.58
CA TRP A 287 -7.70 -11.01 0.30
C TRP A 287 -6.26 -11.54 0.14
N CYS A 288 -5.84 -12.30 1.10
CA CYS A 288 -4.61 -13.08 1.00
C CYS A 288 -4.98 -14.54 1.13
N PRO A 289 -4.56 -15.42 0.21
CA PRO A 289 -4.76 -16.85 0.39
C PRO A 289 -4.08 -17.28 1.70
N GLY A 290 -4.83 -17.92 2.58
CA GLY A 290 -4.33 -18.36 3.89
C GLY A 290 -4.49 -17.36 5.03
N SER A 291 -4.97 -16.16 4.81
CA SER A 291 -5.45 -15.30 5.90
C SER A 291 -6.80 -15.85 6.40
N GLY A 292 -6.75 -16.92 7.15
CA GLY A 292 -7.94 -17.44 7.84
C GLY A 292 -8.50 -16.34 8.74
N GLY A 293 -9.68 -15.86 8.43
CA GLY A 293 -10.55 -14.93 9.11
C GLY A 293 -10.22 -14.43 10.51
N GLY A 294 -9.06 -13.82 10.68
CA GLY A 294 -8.66 -13.15 11.89
C GLY A 294 -8.69 -11.65 11.64
N GLY A 295 -9.88 -11.10 11.49
CA GLY A 295 -10.10 -9.71 11.20
C GLY A 295 -9.34 -8.80 12.14
N GLY A 296 -8.20 -8.32 11.70
CA GLY A 296 -7.58 -7.13 12.24
C GLY A 296 -8.27 -5.89 11.72
N GLY A 297 -9.59 -5.86 11.71
CA GLY A 297 -10.34 -4.65 11.42
C GLY A 297 -9.85 -3.53 12.31
N LEU A 298 -9.51 -2.39 11.74
CA LEU A 298 -9.09 -1.18 12.44
C LEU A 298 -10.14 -0.69 13.44
N HIS A 299 -11.34 -1.22 13.39
CA HIS A 299 -12.44 -0.86 14.26
C HIS A 299 -13.07 -2.10 14.90
N PRO A 300 -12.81 -2.33 16.21
CA PRO A 300 -13.62 -3.27 16.96
C PRO A 300 -15.06 -2.74 16.96
N GLY A 301 -15.92 -3.27 16.13
CA GLY A 301 -17.33 -2.86 16.03
C GLY A 301 -17.86 -2.62 14.62
N ASP A 302 -17.03 -2.47 13.63
CA ASP A 302 -17.49 -2.16 12.26
C ASP A 302 -18.08 -3.34 11.50
N GLY A 303 -18.20 -4.52 12.11
CA GLY A 303 -18.85 -5.67 11.47
C GLY A 303 -18.24 -6.09 10.12
N ILE A 304 -17.15 -5.46 9.71
CA ILE A 304 -16.32 -5.86 8.58
C ILE A 304 -15.33 -6.88 9.12
N ALA A 305 -15.90 -7.94 9.62
CA ALA A 305 -15.15 -9.11 9.96
C ALA A 305 -14.84 -9.77 8.67
N ASP A 306 -14.16 -9.61 7.81
CA ASP A 306 -13.86 -10.62 6.78
C ASP A 306 -12.94 -10.06 5.70
N GLY A 307 -11.68 -10.42 5.81
CA GLY A 307 -10.79 -10.42 4.67
C GLY A 307 -9.53 -9.55 4.79
N PHE A 308 -9.32 -8.83 5.89
CA PHE A 308 -8.05 -8.15 6.14
C PHE A 308 -7.15 -9.04 7.01
N GLY A 309 -6.19 -9.69 6.39
CA GLY A 309 -5.14 -10.41 7.09
C GLY A 309 -3.77 -9.83 6.77
N PRO A 310 -2.76 -10.06 7.62
CA PRO A 310 -1.40 -9.72 7.27
C PRO A 310 -0.98 -10.56 6.05
N PRO A 311 -0.21 -9.96 5.12
CA PRO A 311 0.32 -10.71 3.99
C PRO A 311 1.24 -11.84 4.47
N SER A 312 1.25 -12.96 3.75
CA SER A 312 2.22 -14.02 4.02
C SER A 312 3.64 -13.58 3.66
N LEU A 313 4.66 -14.17 4.28
CA LEU A 313 6.04 -13.85 3.94
C LEU A 313 6.36 -14.24 2.48
N GLU A 314 5.77 -15.32 2.00
CA GLU A 314 5.89 -15.78 0.62
C GLU A 314 5.31 -14.77 -0.38
N TYR A 315 4.17 -14.15 -0.03
CA TYR A 315 3.59 -13.07 -0.82
C TYR A 315 4.51 -11.85 -0.85
N LEU A 316 4.98 -11.40 0.32
CA LEU A 316 5.89 -10.25 0.42
C LEU A 316 7.16 -10.45 -0.41
N ARG A 317 7.75 -11.67 -0.34
CA ARG A 317 8.93 -12.04 -1.14
C ARG A 317 8.66 -11.94 -2.63
N ALA A 318 7.51 -12.43 -3.10
CA ALA A 318 7.13 -12.41 -4.50
C ALA A 318 6.99 -10.98 -5.03
N VAL A 319 6.25 -10.13 -4.30
CA VAL A 319 6.03 -8.73 -4.69
C VAL A 319 7.34 -7.95 -4.69
N ALA A 320 8.14 -8.06 -3.62
CA ALA A 320 9.43 -7.37 -3.54
C ALA A 320 10.39 -7.83 -4.66
N ALA A 321 10.47 -9.14 -4.92
CA ALA A 321 11.32 -9.67 -5.98
C ALA A 321 10.93 -9.12 -7.37
N ASN A 322 9.63 -9.01 -7.67
CA ASN A 322 9.15 -8.40 -8.92
C ASN A 322 9.58 -6.93 -9.04
N HIS A 323 9.47 -6.15 -7.96
CA HIS A 323 9.87 -4.75 -7.97
C HIS A 323 11.39 -4.57 -8.10
N TYR A 324 12.18 -5.38 -7.40
CA TYR A 324 13.65 -5.37 -7.58
C TYR A 324 14.07 -5.74 -8.98
N ARG A 325 13.37 -6.68 -9.60
CA ARG A 325 13.62 -7.04 -11.00
C ARG A 325 13.32 -5.88 -11.95
N SER A 326 12.36 -5.03 -11.64
CA SER A 326 12.10 -3.77 -12.37
C SER A 326 13.14 -2.68 -12.10
N GLY A 327 14.08 -2.88 -11.16
CA GLY A 327 15.15 -1.96 -10.81
C GLY A 327 14.80 -0.98 -9.66
N ALA A 328 13.83 -1.31 -8.83
CA ALA A 328 13.48 -0.50 -7.65
C ALA A 328 14.66 -0.39 -6.67
N ASP A 329 14.77 0.74 -5.97
CA ASP A 329 15.82 1.03 -4.98
C ASP A 329 15.52 0.42 -3.60
N GLY A 330 14.32 -0.09 -3.43
CA GLY A 330 13.80 -0.71 -2.21
C GLY A 330 12.31 -0.92 -2.32
N VAL A 331 11.65 -1.12 -1.19
CA VAL A 331 10.19 -1.21 -1.10
C VAL A 331 9.67 -0.29 0.00
N SER A 332 8.43 0.16 -0.13
CA SER A 332 7.72 0.93 0.90
C SER A 332 6.64 0.07 1.53
N LEU A 333 6.61 0.01 2.86
CA LEU A 333 5.58 -0.72 3.61
C LEU A 333 4.59 0.28 4.21
N PHE A 334 3.33 0.15 3.82
CA PHE A 334 2.25 1.02 4.28
C PHE A 334 1.21 0.23 5.07
N ASN A 335 0.65 0.82 6.14
CA ASN A 335 -0.31 0.17 7.03
C ASN A 335 0.17 -1.18 7.60
N PHE A 336 1.47 -1.34 7.79
CA PHE A 336 2.05 -2.57 8.31
C PHE A 336 1.90 -2.64 9.83
N THR A 337 0.66 -2.49 10.31
CA THR A 337 0.30 -2.36 11.73
C THR A 337 0.50 -3.62 12.57
N CYS A 338 0.94 -4.72 11.95
CA CYS A 338 1.30 -5.98 12.58
C CYS A 338 2.82 -6.14 12.73
N ALA A 339 3.54 -5.01 12.78
CA ALA A 339 5.00 -4.99 12.90
C ALA A 339 5.56 -5.57 14.23
N ASP A 340 4.72 -5.83 15.19
CA ASP A 340 5.09 -6.23 16.55
C ASP A 340 5.22 -7.76 16.73
N GLY A 341 5.84 -8.44 15.79
CA GLY A 341 6.05 -9.88 15.90
C GLY A 341 7.33 -10.38 15.21
N PRO A 342 7.79 -11.59 15.55
CA PRO A 342 8.97 -12.20 14.93
C PRO A 342 8.84 -12.29 13.40
N PHE A 343 7.63 -12.47 12.89
CA PHE A 343 7.31 -12.50 11.47
C PHE A 343 7.64 -11.17 10.79
N ALA A 344 7.24 -10.04 11.38
CA ALA A 344 7.46 -8.73 10.80
C ALA A 344 8.96 -8.41 10.70
N ARG A 345 9.75 -8.72 11.75
CA ARG A 345 11.21 -8.52 11.69
C ARG A 345 11.86 -9.35 10.58
N ALA A 346 11.50 -10.64 10.47
CA ALA A 346 12.02 -11.49 9.39
C ALA A 346 11.69 -10.91 8.01
N ALA A 347 10.46 -10.39 7.81
CA ALA A 347 10.08 -9.73 6.57
C ALA A 347 10.92 -8.47 6.31
N PHE A 348 11.11 -7.61 7.32
CA PHE A 348 11.90 -6.38 7.16
C PHE A 348 13.37 -6.65 6.84
N ASP A 349 13.96 -7.71 7.40
CA ASP A 349 15.34 -8.09 7.11
C ASP A 349 15.47 -8.68 5.71
N GLU A 350 14.56 -9.56 5.30
CA GLU A 350 14.59 -10.21 3.98
C GLU A 350 14.26 -9.24 2.84
N LEU A 351 13.24 -8.42 3.00
CA LEU A 351 12.79 -7.53 1.92
C LEU A 351 13.79 -6.42 1.58
N ALA A 352 14.72 -6.11 2.46
CA ALA A 352 15.81 -5.18 2.19
C ALA A 352 17.02 -5.82 1.47
N GLN A 353 16.99 -7.13 1.25
CA GLN A 353 18.13 -7.89 0.70
C GLN A 353 17.66 -8.73 -0.49
N PRO A 354 17.53 -8.14 -1.70
CA PRO A 354 16.97 -8.80 -2.87
C PRO A 354 17.68 -10.11 -3.24
N GLU A 355 19.00 -10.21 -3.01
CA GLU A 355 19.78 -11.42 -3.25
C GLU A 355 19.38 -12.60 -2.37
N THR A 356 18.76 -12.32 -1.22
CA THR A 356 18.29 -13.39 -0.31
C THR A 356 16.90 -13.91 -0.68
N LEU A 357 16.21 -13.27 -1.62
CA LEU A 357 14.86 -13.68 -2.06
C LEU A 357 14.91 -14.83 -3.07
N GLU A 358 16.04 -15.00 -3.78
CA GLU A 358 16.17 -16.06 -4.77
C GLU A 358 16.17 -17.45 -4.10
N GLY A 359 15.43 -18.41 -4.67
CA GLY A 359 15.34 -19.78 -4.15
C GLY A 359 14.55 -19.91 -2.83
N LYS A 360 13.81 -18.91 -2.43
CA LYS A 360 12.87 -18.98 -1.28
C LYS A 360 11.44 -19.18 -1.75
N ASP A 361 10.64 -19.78 -0.89
CA ASP A 361 9.20 -19.94 -1.10
C ASP A 361 8.54 -18.60 -1.41
N LYS A 362 7.72 -18.55 -2.45
CA LYS A 362 7.01 -17.37 -2.91
C LYS A 362 5.58 -17.67 -3.31
N GLN A 363 4.74 -16.66 -3.17
CA GLN A 363 3.35 -16.70 -3.59
C GLN A 363 3.10 -15.52 -4.53
N TYR A 364 3.09 -15.79 -5.83
CA TYR A 364 2.77 -14.80 -6.86
C TYR A 364 1.27 -14.70 -7.05
N VAL A 365 0.74 -13.51 -6.97
CA VAL A 365 -0.69 -13.25 -7.05
C VAL A 365 -0.96 -12.29 -8.19
N ALA A 366 -1.88 -12.62 -9.07
CA ALA A 366 -2.46 -11.65 -9.99
C ALA A 366 -3.73 -11.07 -9.38
N ALA A 367 -3.80 -9.76 -9.24
CA ALA A 367 -4.98 -9.08 -8.73
C ALA A 367 -6.07 -9.08 -9.80
N LEU A 368 -7.15 -9.81 -9.56
CA LEU A 368 -8.26 -9.98 -10.51
C LEU A 368 -9.57 -9.36 -10.02
N TRP A 369 -9.60 -8.92 -8.76
CA TRP A 369 -10.84 -8.48 -8.14
C TRP A 369 -11.05 -6.96 -8.26
N PRO A 370 -12.22 -6.50 -8.74
CA PRO A 370 -12.50 -5.08 -8.91
C PRO A 370 -13.04 -4.40 -7.64
N TRP A 371 -12.97 -5.04 -6.46
CA TRP A 371 -13.56 -4.49 -5.24
C TRP A 371 -13.07 -3.06 -4.96
N ASP A 372 -11.78 -2.84 -5.10
CA ASP A 372 -11.15 -1.55 -4.86
C ASP A 372 -11.33 -0.57 -6.02
N ALA A 373 -11.58 -1.07 -7.24
CA ALA A 373 -11.82 -0.25 -8.42
C ALA A 373 -13.06 0.64 -8.31
N GLN A 374 -14.06 0.22 -7.55
CA GLN A 374 -15.31 0.97 -7.42
C GLN A 374 -15.20 2.16 -6.46
N ILE A 375 -14.23 2.15 -5.55
CA ILE A 375 -14.14 3.15 -4.51
C ILE A 375 -13.12 4.24 -4.85
N PHE A 376 -11.93 3.91 -5.40
CA PHE A 376 -10.86 4.90 -5.54
C PHE A 376 -9.97 4.83 -6.80
N TYR A 377 -9.83 3.70 -7.50
CA TYR A 377 -8.80 3.54 -8.56
C TYR A 377 -9.24 2.65 -9.72
N GLU A 378 -8.69 2.92 -10.93
CA GLU A 378 -8.74 1.96 -12.03
C GLU A 378 -7.64 0.92 -11.82
N PRO A 379 -7.98 -0.37 -11.61
CA PRO A 379 -6.98 -1.41 -11.41
C PRO A 379 -6.21 -1.68 -12.69
N TRP A 380 -4.93 -2.01 -12.57
CA TRP A 380 -4.12 -2.52 -13.67
C TRP A 380 -4.64 -3.83 -14.23
N SER A 381 -5.14 -4.69 -13.34
CA SER A 381 -5.83 -5.91 -13.71
C SER A 381 -7.31 -5.78 -13.35
N SER A 382 -8.16 -6.12 -14.27
CA SER A 382 -9.59 -6.28 -14.03
C SER A 382 -9.89 -7.75 -13.82
N ALA A 383 -10.90 -8.07 -13.00
CA ALA A 383 -11.44 -9.42 -12.90
C ALA A 383 -11.65 -10.01 -14.29
N ARG A 384 -11.21 -11.24 -14.48
CA ARG A 384 -11.34 -11.91 -15.78
C ARG A 384 -12.67 -12.59 -15.89
N PHE A 385 -13.52 -11.95 -16.66
CA PHE A 385 -14.85 -12.48 -16.96
C PHE A 385 -14.84 -13.18 -18.31
N LEU A 386 -15.51 -14.34 -18.36
CA LEU A 386 -15.89 -14.96 -19.62
C LEU A 386 -17.41 -14.82 -19.75
N GLU A 387 -17.83 -14.02 -20.69
CA GLU A 387 -19.22 -13.93 -21.08
C GLU A 387 -19.71 -15.29 -21.62
N PRO A 388 -21.01 -15.58 -21.62
CA PRO A 388 -21.50 -16.91 -22.02
C PRO A 388 -21.05 -17.40 -23.39
N ASP A 389 -20.79 -16.49 -24.32
CA ASP A 389 -20.33 -16.76 -25.69
C ASP A 389 -18.83 -16.57 -25.90
N GLN A 390 -18.09 -16.21 -24.85
CA GLN A 390 -16.64 -16.02 -24.91
C GLN A 390 -15.92 -17.33 -24.61
N PHE A 391 -15.05 -17.76 -25.50
CA PHE A 391 -14.30 -19.02 -25.40
C PHE A 391 -12.89 -18.87 -24.84
N GLU A 392 -12.32 -17.69 -24.91
CA GLU A 392 -10.94 -17.47 -24.51
C GLU A 392 -10.82 -16.29 -23.55
N ALA A 393 -9.97 -16.46 -22.55
CA ALA A 393 -9.46 -15.40 -21.69
C ALA A 393 -8.01 -15.70 -21.33
N GLY A 394 -7.32 -14.70 -20.82
CA GLY A 394 -5.96 -14.90 -20.34
C GLY A 394 -5.37 -13.60 -19.80
N TRP A 395 -4.30 -13.77 -19.06
CA TRP A 395 -3.52 -12.69 -18.48
C TRP A 395 -2.07 -13.10 -18.29
N GLU A 396 -1.24 -12.18 -17.89
CA GLU A 396 0.16 -12.42 -17.60
C GLU A 396 0.41 -12.43 -16.09
N LEU A 397 1.21 -13.38 -15.64
CA LEU A 397 1.80 -13.42 -14.32
C LEU A 397 3.26 -12.99 -14.43
N GLN A 398 3.67 -12.03 -13.64
CA GLN A 398 5.06 -11.61 -13.56
C GLN A 398 5.79 -12.41 -12.49
N LEU A 399 6.86 -13.12 -12.87
CA LEU A 399 7.66 -13.96 -11.97
C LEU A 399 9.10 -13.45 -11.96
N ALA A 400 9.63 -13.17 -10.78
CA ALA A 400 10.98 -12.65 -10.63
C ALA A 400 12.06 -13.74 -10.69
N ASP A 401 11.76 -14.96 -10.23
CA ASP A 401 12.73 -16.04 -10.09
C ASP A 401 13.36 -16.46 -11.44
N ASP A 402 14.67 -16.70 -11.42
CA ASP A 402 15.40 -17.27 -12.55
C ASP A 402 15.29 -18.80 -12.56
N PHE A 403 14.24 -19.30 -13.20
CA PHE A 403 13.98 -20.74 -13.27
C PHE A 403 15.02 -21.52 -14.08
N GLU A 404 15.76 -20.89 -14.98
CA GLU A 404 16.87 -21.54 -15.69
C GLU A 404 18.05 -21.76 -14.75
N LEU A 405 18.40 -20.74 -13.96
CA LEU A 405 19.42 -20.84 -12.92
C LEU A 405 19.03 -21.90 -11.89
N GLN A 406 17.78 -21.90 -11.41
CA GLN A 406 17.31 -22.89 -10.43
C GLN A 406 17.44 -24.33 -10.96
N ARG A 407 17.07 -24.56 -12.22
CA ARG A 407 17.25 -25.87 -12.87
C ARG A 407 18.70 -26.24 -13.04
N CYS A 408 19.55 -25.28 -13.42
CA CYS A 408 21.01 -25.50 -13.55
C CYS A 408 21.67 -25.87 -12.22
N LEU A 409 21.24 -25.22 -11.14
CA LEU A 409 21.70 -25.50 -9.77
C LEU A 409 21.10 -26.81 -9.20
N ARG A 410 20.18 -27.45 -9.93
CA ARG A 410 19.42 -28.63 -9.50
C ARG A 410 18.66 -28.41 -8.21
N HIS A 411 18.21 -27.18 -7.98
CA HIS A 411 17.28 -26.89 -6.90
C HIS A 411 15.93 -27.52 -7.25
N ASP A 412 15.45 -28.36 -6.36
CA ASP A 412 14.13 -28.98 -6.51
C ASP A 412 13.07 -27.99 -5.99
N PHE A 413 12.08 -27.71 -6.80
CA PHE A 413 10.94 -26.88 -6.42
C PHE A 413 9.66 -27.40 -7.03
N SER A 414 8.55 -27.14 -6.38
CA SER A 414 7.20 -27.40 -6.87
C SER A 414 6.45 -26.09 -7.12
N ALA A 415 5.55 -26.13 -8.10
CA ALA A 415 4.70 -25.01 -8.42
C ALA A 415 3.25 -25.45 -8.54
N VAL A 416 2.34 -24.75 -7.87
CA VAL A 416 0.91 -24.98 -7.90
C VAL A 416 0.19 -23.70 -8.25
N LEU A 417 -0.60 -23.73 -9.32
CA LEU A 417 -1.47 -22.63 -9.69
C LEU A 417 -2.86 -22.87 -9.07
N THR A 418 -3.33 -21.93 -8.30
CA THR A 418 -4.66 -21.92 -7.69
C THR A 418 -5.54 -20.87 -8.36
N LEU A 419 -6.67 -21.29 -8.91
CA LEU A 419 -7.69 -20.39 -9.44
C LEU A 419 -8.95 -20.48 -8.59
N GLU A 420 -9.46 -19.32 -8.16
CA GLU A 420 -10.74 -19.18 -7.50
C GLU A 420 -11.79 -18.72 -8.53
N TRP A 421 -12.88 -19.45 -8.60
CA TRP A 421 -13.91 -19.29 -9.61
C TRP A 421 -15.25 -18.92 -9.00
N LYS A 422 -16.01 -18.11 -9.71
CA LYS A 422 -17.44 -17.93 -9.50
C LYS A 422 -18.18 -18.31 -10.77
N GLY A 423 -19.22 -19.11 -10.60
CA GLY A 423 -20.04 -19.58 -11.72
C GLY A 423 -19.35 -20.67 -12.58
N LEU A 424 -18.40 -21.41 -12.01
CA LEU A 424 -17.85 -22.62 -12.64
C LEU A 424 -18.91 -23.73 -12.62
N ASN A 425 -19.19 -24.32 -13.77
CA ASN A 425 -20.14 -25.43 -13.85
C ASN A 425 -19.45 -26.80 -13.71
N ARG A 426 -18.35 -26.98 -14.46
CA ARG A 426 -17.50 -28.17 -14.37
C ARG A 426 -16.04 -27.75 -14.59
N ILE A 427 -15.12 -28.38 -13.89
CA ILE A 427 -13.68 -28.16 -14.08
C ILE A 427 -13.27 -28.45 -15.53
N SER A 428 -13.83 -29.50 -16.11
CA SER A 428 -13.59 -29.92 -17.49
C SER A 428 -14.13 -28.97 -18.57
N ASP A 429 -14.89 -27.95 -18.20
CA ASP A 429 -15.37 -26.95 -19.16
C ASP A 429 -14.27 -25.97 -19.59
N PHE A 430 -13.13 -26.03 -18.93
CA PHE A 430 -11.99 -25.19 -19.23
C PHE A 430 -10.69 -25.98 -19.36
N GLU A 431 -9.96 -25.72 -20.42
CA GLU A 431 -8.55 -26.07 -20.56
C GLU A 431 -7.71 -24.88 -20.11
N ILE A 432 -6.78 -25.14 -19.18
CA ILE A 432 -5.88 -24.13 -18.64
C ILE A 432 -4.48 -24.42 -19.15
N SER A 433 -3.78 -23.39 -19.63
CA SER A 433 -2.39 -23.53 -20.04
C SER A 433 -1.53 -22.37 -19.54
N LEU A 434 -0.28 -22.66 -19.22
CA LEU A 434 0.73 -21.68 -18.89
C LEU A 434 1.85 -21.71 -19.91
N ASN A 435 2.10 -20.60 -20.60
CA ASN A 435 3.08 -20.50 -21.70
C ASN A 435 2.88 -21.57 -22.81
N GLY A 436 1.63 -21.95 -23.06
CA GLY A 436 1.24 -22.97 -24.04
C GLY A 436 1.38 -24.42 -23.54
N VAL A 437 1.74 -24.63 -22.29
CA VAL A 437 1.80 -25.95 -21.65
C VAL A 437 0.47 -26.19 -20.95
N ALA A 438 -0.28 -27.21 -21.34
CA ALA A 438 -1.55 -27.58 -20.70
C ALA A 438 -1.31 -28.03 -19.26
N LEU A 439 -2.14 -27.56 -18.34
CA LEU A 439 -2.06 -27.87 -16.93
C LEU A 439 -3.11 -28.90 -16.53
N ALA A 440 -2.69 -29.90 -15.74
CA ALA A 440 -3.61 -30.85 -15.14
C ALA A 440 -4.06 -30.35 -13.77
N TRP A 441 -5.37 -30.35 -13.53
CA TRP A 441 -5.88 -30.08 -12.19
C TRP A 441 -5.55 -31.23 -11.23
N ASN A 442 -5.25 -30.91 -9.98
CA ASN A 442 -4.84 -31.88 -8.95
C ASN A 442 -5.52 -31.68 -7.59
N GLY A 443 -6.28 -30.61 -7.44
CA GLY A 443 -7.02 -30.31 -6.22
C GLY A 443 -8.27 -29.50 -6.53
N TYR A 444 -9.31 -29.68 -5.71
CA TYR A 444 -10.58 -28.99 -5.85
C TYR A 444 -11.26 -28.80 -4.50
N GLU A 445 -11.73 -27.59 -4.24
CA GLU A 445 -12.56 -27.27 -3.08
C GLU A 445 -13.86 -26.62 -3.57
N TYR A 446 -14.98 -27.20 -3.21
CA TYR A 446 -16.29 -26.79 -3.66
C TYR A 446 -16.98 -25.90 -2.63
N ASN A 447 -17.69 -24.87 -3.11
CA ASN A 447 -18.43 -23.93 -2.28
C ASN A 447 -17.61 -23.26 -1.19
N HIS A 448 -16.37 -22.90 -1.47
CA HIS A 448 -15.61 -22.03 -0.58
C HIS A 448 -16.33 -20.68 -0.45
N TYR A 449 -16.66 -20.29 0.80
CA TYR A 449 -17.31 -19.01 1.08
C TYR A 449 -16.26 -17.96 1.42
N ASP A 450 -16.13 -16.97 0.55
CA ASP A 450 -15.21 -15.86 0.75
C ASP A 450 -15.86 -14.55 0.25
N HIS A 451 -15.65 -13.47 0.97
CA HIS A 451 -16.18 -12.13 0.66
C HIS A 451 -17.69 -12.10 0.30
N GLY A 452 -18.51 -12.83 1.06
CA GLY A 452 -19.96 -12.85 0.83
C GLY A 452 -20.42 -13.66 -0.38
N CYS A 453 -19.52 -14.43 -1.01
CA CYS A 453 -19.79 -15.24 -2.19
C CYS A 453 -19.35 -16.68 -2.00
N TRP A 454 -20.06 -17.60 -2.67
CA TRP A 454 -19.65 -18.98 -2.83
C TRP A 454 -18.78 -19.12 -4.07
N ASN A 455 -17.56 -19.59 -3.91
CA ASN A 455 -16.59 -19.76 -4.97
C ASN A 455 -16.09 -21.20 -5.00
N ASP A 456 -15.55 -21.59 -6.13
CA ASP A 456 -14.89 -22.88 -6.32
C ASP A 456 -13.39 -22.65 -6.47
N ILE A 457 -12.58 -23.40 -5.74
CA ILE A 457 -11.13 -23.34 -5.83
C ILE A 457 -10.63 -24.56 -6.59
N VAL A 458 -9.85 -24.33 -7.64
CA VAL A 458 -9.23 -25.38 -8.44
C VAL A 458 -7.72 -25.20 -8.47
N GLN A 459 -6.98 -26.25 -8.17
CA GLN A 459 -5.52 -26.27 -8.18
C GLN A 459 -4.99 -27.06 -9.36
N TYR A 460 -3.91 -26.55 -9.95
CA TYR A 460 -3.24 -27.13 -11.10
C TYR A 460 -1.75 -27.32 -10.81
N SER A 461 -1.23 -28.52 -11.09
CA SER A 461 0.21 -28.75 -11.05
C SER A 461 0.89 -28.02 -12.21
N VAL A 462 1.91 -27.23 -11.93
CA VAL A 462 2.67 -26.50 -12.94
C VAL A 462 4.04 -27.15 -13.13
N PRO A 463 4.31 -27.75 -14.30
CA PRO A 463 5.62 -28.28 -14.59
C PRO A 463 6.70 -27.19 -14.57
N SER A 464 7.84 -27.45 -13.95
CA SER A 464 8.91 -26.47 -13.81
C SER A 464 9.41 -25.88 -15.16
N PHE A 465 9.36 -26.67 -16.24
CA PHE A 465 9.75 -26.22 -17.58
C PHE A 465 8.74 -25.24 -18.21
N ALA A 466 7.52 -25.15 -17.68
CA ALA A 466 6.53 -24.19 -18.13
C ALA A 466 6.77 -22.77 -17.58
N LEU A 467 7.57 -22.66 -16.51
CA LEU A 467 7.86 -21.39 -15.84
C LEU A 467 9.04 -20.66 -16.49
N ARG A 468 8.90 -19.34 -16.59
CA ARG A 468 9.92 -18.44 -17.14
C ARG A 468 10.09 -17.24 -16.22
N GLN A 469 11.29 -16.71 -16.16
CA GLN A 469 11.49 -15.40 -15.55
C GLN A 469 10.79 -14.32 -16.38
N GLY A 470 10.08 -13.41 -15.73
CA GLY A 470 9.32 -12.34 -16.37
C GLY A 470 7.87 -12.72 -16.63
N ALA A 471 7.36 -12.33 -17.80
CA ALA A 471 5.98 -12.54 -18.19
C ALA A 471 5.67 -14.01 -18.49
N ASN A 472 4.66 -14.55 -17.81
CA ASN A 472 4.14 -15.88 -18.01
C ASN A 472 2.68 -15.79 -18.41
N ARG A 473 2.36 -16.24 -19.62
CA ARG A 473 1.01 -16.14 -20.17
C ARG A 473 0.16 -17.30 -19.69
N LEU A 474 -0.82 -17.01 -18.85
CA LEU A 474 -1.89 -17.91 -18.50
C LEU A 474 -3.02 -17.76 -19.52
N ALA A 475 -3.47 -18.87 -20.07
CA ALA A 475 -4.61 -18.90 -21.00
C ALA A 475 -5.67 -19.89 -20.53
N LEU A 476 -6.92 -19.46 -20.65
CA LEU A 476 -8.12 -20.24 -20.39
C LEU A 476 -8.87 -20.43 -21.70
N HIS A 477 -9.18 -21.66 -22.02
CA HIS A 477 -10.00 -22.02 -23.16
C HIS A 477 -11.25 -22.78 -22.68
N ARG A 478 -12.44 -22.21 -22.98
CA ARG A 478 -13.71 -22.87 -22.67
C ARG A 478 -14.02 -23.94 -23.71
N THR A 479 -14.14 -25.17 -23.29
CA THR A 479 -14.41 -26.34 -24.18
C THR A 479 -15.88 -26.65 -24.34
N ALA A 480 -16.73 -26.18 -23.43
CA ALA A 480 -18.17 -26.47 -23.45
C ALA A 480 -19.01 -25.27 -22.99
N ILE A 481 -20.16 -25.09 -23.63
CA ILE A 481 -21.22 -24.19 -23.21
C ILE A 481 -22.49 -25.03 -23.05
N TYR A 482 -23.16 -24.91 -21.91
CA TYR A 482 -24.39 -25.61 -21.63
C TYR A 482 -25.61 -24.76 -21.97
N PRO A 483 -26.55 -25.25 -22.78
CA PRO A 483 -27.80 -24.56 -23.04
C PRO A 483 -28.56 -24.30 -21.74
N GLY A 484 -28.94 -23.04 -21.52
CA GLY A 484 -29.66 -22.64 -20.32
C GLY A 484 -28.76 -22.11 -19.17
N PHE A 485 -27.44 -22.23 -19.28
CA PHE A 485 -26.52 -21.54 -18.37
C PHE A 485 -26.29 -20.13 -18.88
N ALA A 486 -27.10 -19.19 -18.40
CA ALA A 486 -27.00 -17.77 -18.76
C ALA A 486 -25.98 -17.00 -17.92
N GLY A 487 -25.20 -17.71 -17.12
CA GLY A 487 -24.29 -17.11 -16.16
C GLY A 487 -22.92 -16.77 -16.75
N ARG A 488 -22.39 -15.65 -16.34
CA ARG A 488 -21.03 -15.21 -16.55
C ARG A 488 -20.10 -16.02 -15.64
N THR A 489 -19.01 -16.56 -16.17
CA THR A 489 -17.96 -17.19 -15.37
C THR A 489 -16.88 -16.16 -15.05
N GLU A 490 -16.43 -16.15 -13.81
CA GLU A 490 -15.46 -15.18 -13.30
C GLU A 490 -14.31 -15.90 -12.62
N VAL A 491 -13.07 -15.55 -12.98
CA VAL A 491 -11.88 -15.92 -12.19
C VAL A 491 -11.60 -14.77 -11.23
N ARG A 492 -11.67 -15.04 -9.94
CA ARG A 492 -11.57 -14.04 -8.86
C ARG A 492 -10.16 -13.92 -8.29
N LYS A 493 -9.47 -15.05 -8.18
CA LYS A 493 -8.07 -15.08 -7.72
C LYS A 493 -7.26 -15.99 -8.64
N CYS A 494 -6.01 -15.60 -8.81
CA CYS A 494 -5.00 -16.39 -9.49
C CYS A 494 -3.72 -16.32 -8.66
N VAL A 495 -3.33 -17.45 -8.11
CA VAL A 495 -2.19 -17.57 -7.20
C VAL A 495 -1.27 -18.66 -7.70
N LEU A 496 0.01 -18.34 -7.87
CA LEU A 496 1.05 -19.31 -8.14
C LEU A 496 1.94 -19.46 -6.89
N ASP A 497 1.83 -20.59 -6.22
CA ASP A 497 2.69 -20.97 -5.11
C ASP A 497 3.93 -21.66 -5.62
N LEU A 498 5.11 -21.13 -5.27
CA LEU A 498 6.41 -21.76 -5.46
C LEU A 498 6.92 -22.24 -4.11
N ARG A 499 7.33 -23.52 -4.05
CA ARG A 499 7.93 -24.14 -2.86
C ARG A 499 9.25 -24.73 -3.23
N PHE A 500 10.31 -24.20 -2.65
CA PHE A 500 11.66 -24.69 -2.84
C PHE A 500 11.97 -25.75 -1.77
N ASN A 501 12.26 -26.97 -2.19
CA ASN A 501 12.73 -28.00 -1.28
C ASN A 501 14.16 -27.63 -0.85
N GLN A 502 14.30 -27.04 0.33
CA GLN A 502 15.61 -26.87 0.94
C GLN A 502 16.15 -28.25 1.25
N THR A 503 16.94 -28.80 0.38
CA THR A 503 17.76 -29.96 0.69
C THR A 503 18.74 -29.51 1.77
N ILE A 504 18.47 -29.87 3.03
CA ILE A 504 19.48 -29.83 4.09
C ILE A 504 20.58 -30.75 3.60
N THR A 505 21.67 -30.15 3.11
CA THR A 505 22.87 -30.93 2.76
C THR A 505 23.37 -31.56 4.07
N PRO A 506 23.33 -32.88 4.24
CA PRO A 506 23.91 -33.51 5.44
C PRO A 506 25.42 -33.35 5.35
N GLY A 507 25.99 -32.32 5.95
CA GLY A 507 27.42 -32.11 5.88
C GLY A 507 28.01 -30.90 6.58
N ALA A 508 27.28 -30.18 7.37
CA ALA A 508 27.82 -29.05 8.15
C ALA A 508 27.64 -29.29 9.67
N LEU A 509 27.93 -30.51 10.11
CA LEU A 509 28.22 -30.83 11.50
C LEU A 509 29.64 -31.40 11.52
N ASN A 510 30.64 -30.53 11.57
CA ASN A 510 31.94 -30.79 12.12
C ASN A 510 32.48 -29.52 12.78
#